data_0dbf0752539a3267f01ca731ddd279f9
#
_entry.id   0dbf0752539a3267f01ca731ddd279f9
#
_cell.length_a   1.000
_cell.length_b   1.000
_cell.length_c   1.000
_cell.angle_alpha   90.00
_cell.angle_beta   90.00
_cell.angle_gamma   90.00
#
_symmetry.space_group_name_H-M   'P 1'
#
loop_
_entity.id
_entity.type
_entity.pdbx_description
1 polymer ?
#
loop_
_entity_poly.entity_id
_entity_poly.type
_entity_poly.pdbx_seq_one_letter_code
_entity_poly.pdbx_strand_id
1 'polypeptide(L)'
;TLTVGSGTYNGTITDKGVAVAYGATTISYDTTGVLSLTKVSDETLTLGGTVSYTGLTDIRGGTLALTSTGATALGNITMAANTRMTTAGALNLANNSTLTMDISSSMGVGGAFGAGTFTLTLNGIEGITEAGEYTLISAASGLDAASAIFNWAGYTGDETLIYELVQTGTTLKLVVTSAGDVWIWQGTAGMTWSDTNTGAQWGIDGSADTAAGQ
;
A
#
# COMPACT_ATOMS: atom_id res chain seq x y z
N THR A 1 13.67 -17.55 -6.41
CA THR A 1 13.77 -16.16 -5.91
C THR A 1 15.12 -15.58 -6.24
N LEU A 2 15.13 -14.39 -6.79
CA LEU A 2 16.33 -13.58 -7.00
C LEU A 2 16.41 -12.57 -5.82
N THR A 3 17.49 -12.61 -5.03
CA THR A 3 17.72 -11.65 -3.93
C THR A 3 18.81 -10.67 -4.34
N VAL A 4 18.53 -9.36 -4.29
CA VAL A 4 19.42 -8.30 -4.74
C VAL A 4 19.44 -7.16 -3.72
N GLY A 5 20.61 -6.61 -3.45
CA GLY A 5 20.77 -5.43 -2.59
C GLY A 5 20.52 -4.14 -3.35
N SER A 6 21.52 -3.72 -4.14
CA SER A 6 21.52 -2.46 -4.88
C SER A 6 22.26 -2.62 -6.22
N GLY A 7 22.29 -1.55 -7.00
CA GLY A 7 23.01 -1.50 -8.27
C GLY A 7 22.09 -1.31 -9.47
N THR A 8 22.64 -1.49 -10.68
CA THR A 8 21.91 -1.30 -11.94
C THR A 8 21.99 -2.55 -12.80
N TYR A 9 20.83 -2.99 -13.31
CA TYR A 9 20.72 -4.10 -14.25
C TYR A 9 19.82 -3.69 -15.42
N ASN A 10 20.33 -3.81 -16.64
CA ASN A 10 19.65 -3.40 -17.87
C ASN A 10 19.19 -4.58 -18.75
N GLY A 11 19.28 -5.80 -18.24
CA GLY A 11 18.84 -7.00 -18.94
C GLY A 11 17.36 -7.30 -18.76
N THR A 12 16.92 -8.42 -19.33
CA THR A 12 15.54 -8.89 -19.23
C THR A 12 15.37 -9.78 -18.00
N ILE A 13 14.32 -9.53 -17.21
CA ILE A 13 13.90 -10.34 -16.06
C ILE A 13 12.47 -10.84 -16.32
N THR A 14 12.32 -12.15 -16.54
CA THR A 14 11.02 -12.77 -16.84
C THR A 14 10.92 -14.16 -16.19
N ASP A 15 9.70 -14.70 -16.11
CA ASP A 15 9.45 -16.07 -15.62
C ASP A 15 10.15 -17.16 -16.44
N LYS A 16 10.46 -16.87 -17.67
CA LYS A 16 11.11 -17.85 -18.58
C LYS A 16 12.64 -17.94 -18.43
N GLY A 17 13.16 -17.49 -17.28
CA GLY A 17 14.58 -17.53 -16.98
C GLY A 17 15.29 -16.21 -17.29
N VAL A 18 16.39 -15.99 -16.57
CA VAL A 18 17.32 -14.90 -16.83
C VAL A 18 18.23 -15.35 -17.95
N ALA A 19 18.10 -14.79 -19.14
CA ALA A 19 19.14 -14.94 -20.16
C ALA A 19 20.32 -14.05 -19.75
N VAL A 20 21.32 -14.63 -19.11
CA VAL A 20 22.58 -13.94 -18.85
C VAL A 20 23.45 -14.08 -20.08
N ALA A 21 23.58 -13.03 -20.86
CA ALA A 21 24.56 -12.97 -21.93
C ALA A 21 25.95 -12.76 -21.30
N TYR A 22 26.74 -13.80 -21.21
CA TYR A 22 28.15 -13.72 -20.89
C TYR A 22 28.92 -13.87 -22.23
N GLY A 23 29.31 -12.76 -22.83
CA GLY A 23 29.86 -12.78 -24.18
C GLY A 23 28.88 -13.27 -25.25
N ALA A 24 29.31 -14.17 -26.14
CA ALA A 24 28.48 -14.74 -27.21
C ALA A 24 27.67 -15.99 -26.77
N THR A 25 27.67 -16.35 -25.50
CA THR A 25 27.01 -17.56 -25.01
C THR A 25 25.74 -17.21 -24.25
N THR A 26 24.60 -17.62 -24.77
CA THR A 26 23.31 -17.54 -24.07
C THR A 26 23.17 -18.77 -23.16
N ILE A 27 23.11 -18.55 -21.85
CA ILE A 27 22.79 -19.61 -20.90
C ILE A 27 21.29 -19.53 -20.65
N SER A 28 20.52 -20.49 -21.17
CA SER A 28 19.09 -20.62 -20.88
C SER A 28 18.90 -21.54 -19.66
N TYR A 29 18.24 -21.03 -18.64
CA TYR A 29 17.77 -21.81 -17.50
C TYR A 29 16.31 -22.24 -17.68
N ASP A 30 15.88 -23.23 -16.89
CA ASP A 30 14.57 -23.86 -16.92
C ASP A 30 13.41 -22.88 -17.22
N THR A 31 12.64 -23.19 -18.26
CA THR A 31 11.64 -22.30 -18.86
C THR A 31 10.27 -22.36 -18.15
N THR A 32 10.15 -23.08 -17.04
CA THR A 32 8.88 -23.36 -16.37
C THR A 32 8.74 -22.73 -14.97
N GLY A 33 9.75 -22.04 -14.48
CA GLY A 33 9.77 -21.49 -13.12
C GLY A 33 9.15 -20.08 -13.00
N VAL A 34 8.41 -19.88 -11.93
CA VAL A 34 7.96 -18.54 -11.48
C VAL A 34 9.12 -17.81 -10.80
N LEU A 35 9.50 -16.63 -11.31
CA LEU A 35 10.53 -15.80 -10.70
C LEU A 35 9.90 -14.89 -9.64
N SER A 36 10.55 -14.80 -8.48
CA SER A 36 10.28 -13.78 -7.46
C SER A 36 11.54 -12.94 -7.23
N LEU A 37 11.35 -11.65 -6.95
CA LEU A 37 12.42 -10.70 -6.65
C LEU A 37 12.34 -10.27 -5.18
N THR A 38 13.45 -10.35 -4.44
CA THR A 38 13.58 -9.76 -3.12
C THR A 38 14.67 -8.68 -3.13
N LYS A 39 14.31 -7.45 -2.82
CA LYS A 39 15.18 -6.29 -2.69
C LYS A 39 15.47 -6.04 -1.20
N VAL A 40 16.75 -6.10 -0.78
CA VAL A 40 17.10 -6.18 0.66
C VAL A 40 17.92 -5.02 1.24
N SER A 41 18.50 -4.10 0.46
CA SER A 41 19.31 -3.00 1.03
C SER A 41 18.52 -1.69 1.09
N ASP A 42 19.00 -0.72 1.88
CA ASP A 42 18.40 0.62 1.97
C ASP A 42 18.76 1.51 0.75
N GLU A 43 19.65 1.06 -0.10
CA GLU A 43 20.04 1.75 -1.34
C GLU A 43 19.06 1.46 -2.48
N THR A 44 19.30 2.08 -3.64
CA THR A 44 18.48 1.87 -4.84
C THR A 44 18.96 0.68 -5.66
N LEU A 45 18.02 -0.19 -6.04
CA LEU A 45 18.16 -1.14 -7.14
C LEU A 45 17.47 -0.58 -8.38
N THR A 46 18.23 -0.39 -9.45
CA THR A 46 17.73 0.10 -10.74
C THR A 46 17.64 -1.03 -11.74
N LEU A 47 16.45 -1.26 -12.28
CA LEU A 47 16.19 -2.20 -13.36
C LEU A 47 15.80 -1.43 -14.61
N GLY A 48 16.73 -1.31 -15.57
CA GLY A 48 16.55 -0.51 -16.78
C GLY A 48 16.03 -1.28 -17.99
N GLY A 49 16.03 -2.60 -17.92
CA GLY A 49 15.56 -3.47 -18.98
C GLY A 49 14.09 -3.88 -18.85
N THR A 50 13.69 -4.90 -19.60
CA THR A 50 12.35 -5.46 -19.52
C THR A 50 12.16 -6.26 -18.23
N VAL A 51 11.13 -5.93 -17.45
CA VAL A 51 10.76 -6.62 -16.22
C VAL A 51 9.33 -7.15 -16.37
N SER A 52 9.17 -8.46 -16.36
CA SER A 52 7.86 -9.13 -16.48
C SER A 52 7.94 -10.53 -15.88
N TYR A 53 7.46 -10.67 -14.65
CA TYR A 53 7.40 -11.95 -13.94
C TYR A 53 6.15 -12.00 -13.04
N THR A 54 5.66 -13.20 -12.75
CA THR A 54 4.40 -13.40 -12.02
C THR A 54 4.59 -13.70 -10.53
N GLY A 55 5.81 -13.95 -10.10
CA GLY A 55 6.12 -14.19 -8.69
C GLY A 55 6.07 -12.92 -7.84
N LEU A 56 6.39 -13.09 -6.57
CA LEU A 56 6.38 -11.98 -5.60
C LEU A 56 7.52 -10.99 -5.87
N THR A 57 7.19 -9.70 -5.84
CA THR A 57 8.14 -8.60 -5.66
C THR A 57 8.14 -8.18 -4.20
N ASP A 58 9.23 -8.45 -3.47
CA ASP A 58 9.36 -8.20 -2.04
C ASP A 58 10.43 -7.12 -1.79
N ILE A 59 10.00 -5.92 -1.41
CA ILE A 59 10.88 -4.76 -1.17
C ILE A 59 11.01 -4.58 0.35
N ARG A 60 12.16 -5.02 0.89
CA ARG A 60 12.44 -5.01 2.33
C ARG A 60 13.23 -3.80 2.79
N GLY A 61 13.83 -3.02 1.87
CA GLY A 61 14.58 -1.82 2.18
C GLY A 61 14.82 -0.95 0.95
N GLY A 62 14.97 0.34 1.13
CA GLY A 62 15.35 1.32 0.12
C GLY A 62 14.39 1.46 -1.06
N THR A 63 14.93 1.61 -2.26
CA THR A 63 14.14 1.90 -3.48
C THR A 63 14.35 0.83 -4.56
N LEU A 64 13.24 0.35 -5.13
CA LEU A 64 13.23 -0.37 -6.41
C LEU A 64 12.81 0.60 -7.53
N ALA A 65 13.72 0.90 -8.44
CA ALA A 65 13.49 1.78 -9.58
C ALA A 65 13.45 0.99 -10.89
N LEU A 66 12.29 0.95 -11.56
CA LEU A 66 12.11 0.36 -12.89
C LEU A 66 12.14 1.50 -13.90
N THR A 67 13.29 1.67 -14.60
CA THR A 67 13.53 2.84 -15.45
C THR A 67 13.21 2.61 -16.93
N SER A 68 12.77 1.42 -17.30
CA SER A 68 12.21 1.17 -18.63
C SER A 68 10.93 1.98 -18.83
N THR A 69 10.80 2.65 -19.97
CA THR A 69 9.59 3.39 -20.36
C THR A 69 8.50 2.48 -20.91
N GLY A 70 8.81 1.22 -21.17
CA GLY A 70 7.83 0.20 -21.53
C GLY A 70 6.93 -0.20 -20.36
N ALA A 71 5.85 -0.90 -20.65
CA ALA A 71 4.99 -1.43 -19.61
C ALA A 71 5.71 -2.54 -18.83
N THR A 72 5.64 -2.47 -17.51
CA THR A 72 6.09 -3.52 -16.59
C THR A 72 4.88 -4.32 -16.13
N ALA A 73 4.97 -5.65 -16.16
CA ALA A 73 3.93 -6.55 -15.66
C ALA A 73 4.44 -7.32 -14.44
N LEU A 74 3.76 -7.19 -13.31
CA LEU A 74 4.12 -7.84 -12.04
C LEU A 74 2.93 -8.59 -11.45
N GLY A 75 3.23 -9.60 -10.63
CA GLY A 75 2.28 -10.30 -9.78
C GLY A 75 2.05 -9.57 -8.45
N ASN A 76 2.17 -10.32 -7.34
CA ASN A 76 2.03 -9.76 -6.01
C ASN A 76 3.22 -8.87 -5.63
N ILE A 77 2.95 -7.82 -4.85
CA ILE A 77 3.99 -6.89 -4.37
C ILE A 77 3.85 -6.76 -2.85
N THR A 78 4.98 -6.82 -2.16
CA THR A 78 5.10 -6.49 -0.73
C THR A 78 6.13 -5.39 -0.54
N MET A 79 5.78 -4.36 0.20
CA MET A 79 6.63 -3.21 0.51
C MET A 79 6.69 -3.02 2.03
N ALA A 80 7.88 -3.16 2.59
CA ALA A 80 8.14 -2.91 4.01
C ALA A 80 8.11 -1.41 4.32
N ALA A 81 8.15 -1.07 5.61
CA ALA A 81 8.19 0.31 6.08
C ALA A 81 9.35 1.12 5.43
N ASN A 82 9.09 2.37 5.11
CA ASN A 82 10.04 3.32 4.53
C ASN A 82 10.65 2.86 3.19
N THR A 83 9.97 1.98 2.45
CA THR A 83 10.41 1.57 1.12
C THR A 83 9.71 2.32 0.02
N ARG A 84 10.34 2.36 -1.14
CA ARG A 84 9.80 3.02 -2.32
C ARG A 84 9.91 2.13 -3.56
N MET A 85 8.86 2.14 -4.37
CA MET A 85 8.89 1.59 -5.73
C MET A 85 8.61 2.71 -6.73
N THR A 86 9.37 2.77 -7.83
CA THR A 86 9.11 3.70 -8.94
C THR A 86 9.17 2.97 -10.26
N THR A 87 8.30 3.37 -11.20
CA THR A 87 8.37 2.93 -12.60
C THR A 87 8.38 4.16 -13.51
N ALA A 88 9.21 4.16 -14.55
CA ALA A 88 9.19 5.22 -15.55
C ALA A 88 8.05 5.04 -16.56
N GLY A 89 7.70 3.79 -16.88
CA GLY A 89 6.60 3.42 -17.75
C GLY A 89 5.33 3.04 -16.98
N ALA A 90 4.41 2.40 -17.68
CA ALA A 90 3.19 1.84 -17.09
C ALA A 90 3.52 0.64 -16.18
N LEU A 91 2.76 0.47 -15.10
CA LEU A 91 2.77 -0.72 -14.26
C LEU A 91 1.46 -1.46 -14.39
N ASN A 92 1.52 -2.72 -14.79
CA ASN A 92 0.37 -3.62 -14.86
C ASN A 92 0.47 -4.68 -13.77
N LEU A 93 -0.50 -4.70 -12.86
CA LEU A 93 -0.64 -5.76 -11.88
C LEU A 93 -1.53 -6.88 -12.44
N ALA A 94 -1.17 -8.12 -12.12
CA ALA A 94 -2.01 -9.26 -12.45
C ALA A 94 -3.39 -9.11 -11.78
N ASN A 95 -4.45 -9.56 -12.46
CA ASN A 95 -5.79 -9.56 -11.86
C ASN A 95 -5.82 -10.46 -10.61
N ASN A 96 -6.52 -10.02 -9.57
CA ASN A 96 -6.57 -10.64 -8.24
C ASN A 96 -5.19 -10.74 -7.53
N SER A 97 -4.24 -9.86 -7.89
CA SER A 97 -2.99 -9.75 -7.16
C SER A 97 -3.20 -9.10 -5.78
N THR A 98 -2.22 -9.32 -4.92
CA THR A 98 -2.15 -8.67 -3.61
C THR A 98 -1.03 -7.63 -3.61
N LEU A 99 -1.37 -6.41 -3.19
CA LEU A 99 -0.43 -5.36 -2.89
C LEU A 99 -0.42 -5.14 -1.37
N THR A 100 0.66 -5.55 -0.72
CA THR A 100 0.86 -5.31 0.71
C THR A 100 1.83 -4.15 0.87
N MET A 101 1.43 -3.10 1.57
CA MET A 101 2.25 -1.91 1.78
C MET A 101 2.24 -1.50 3.25
N ASP A 102 3.35 -0.98 3.73
CA ASP A 102 3.36 -0.18 4.95
C ASP A 102 2.91 1.25 4.60
N ILE A 103 2.20 1.93 5.52
CA ILE A 103 1.72 3.30 5.30
C ILE A 103 2.83 4.32 5.09
N SER A 104 4.06 4.02 5.54
CA SER A 104 5.27 4.83 5.32
C SER A 104 5.93 4.53 3.98
N SER A 105 5.46 3.53 3.24
CA SER A 105 5.97 3.20 1.90
C SER A 105 5.19 3.92 0.80
N SER A 106 5.76 4.03 -0.39
CA SER A 106 5.10 4.70 -1.52
C SER A 106 5.45 4.07 -2.87
N MET A 107 4.47 4.10 -3.77
CA MET A 107 4.63 3.65 -5.15
C MET A 107 4.39 4.81 -6.12
N GLY A 108 5.36 5.10 -7.00
CA GLY A 108 5.24 6.11 -8.06
C GLY A 108 5.27 5.45 -9.43
N VAL A 109 4.23 5.63 -10.23
CA VAL A 109 4.10 5.07 -11.58
C VAL A 109 4.13 6.21 -12.60
N GLY A 110 5.21 6.30 -13.38
CA GLY A 110 5.38 7.36 -14.39
C GLY A 110 4.43 7.27 -15.57
N GLY A 111 3.89 6.09 -15.84
CA GLY A 111 2.86 5.86 -16.85
C GLY A 111 1.50 5.53 -16.22
N ALA A 112 0.66 4.79 -16.96
CA ALA A 112 -0.62 4.33 -16.48
C ALA A 112 -0.45 3.21 -15.43
N PHE A 113 -1.31 3.21 -14.41
CA PHE A 113 -1.47 2.08 -13.51
C PHE A 113 -2.57 1.17 -14.08
N GLY A 114 -2.17 0.00 -14.57
CA GLY A 114 -3.07 -1.01 -15.09
C GLY A 114 -3.27 -2.10 -14.06
N ALA A 115 -4.47 -2.20 -13.52
CA ALA A 115 -4.86 -3.32 -12.68
C ALA A 115 -6.36 -3.57 -12.89
N GLY A 116 -6.74 -4.84 -12.87
CA GLY A 116 -8.14 -5.19 -12.66
C GLY A 116 -8.49 -5.02 -11.17
N THR A 117 -9.10 -6.04 -10.59
CA THR A 117 -9.29 -6.12 -9.14
C THR A 117 -7.99 -6.54 -8.46
N PHE A 118 -7.57 -5.83 -7.41
CA PHE A 118 -6.46 -6.23 -6.55
C PHE A 118 -6.81 -6.02 -5.08
N THR A 119 -6.20 -6.81 -4.20
CA THR A 119 -6.36 -6.67 -2.76
C THR A 119 -5.24 -5.78 -2.23
N LEU A 120 -5.61 -4.69 -1.55
CA LEU A 120 -4.68 -3.83 -0.83
C LEU A 120 -4.70 -4.20 0.66
N THR A 121 -3.53 -4.53 1.19
CA THR A 121 -3.31 -4.74 2.62
C THR A 121 -2.34 -3.66 3.11
N LEU A 122 -2.73 -2.91 4.13
CA LEU A 122 -1.87 -1.89 4.74
C LEU A 122 -1.39 -2.34 6.11
N ASN A 123 -0.08 -2.20 6.33
CA ASN A 123 0.58 -2.37 7.61
C ASN A 123 0.92 -1.00 8.20
N GLY A 124 1.15 -0.93 9.51
CA GLY A 124 1.55 0.30 10.19
C GLY A 124 0.41 1.27 10.50
N ILE A 125 -0.84 0.92 10.17
CA ILE A 125 -2.02 1.75 10.46
C ILE A 125 -2.22 1.90 11.97
N GLU A 126 -1.90 0.86 12.73
CA GLU A 126 -1.96 0.86 14.20
C GLU A 126 -1.05 1.89 14.87
N GLY A 127 -0.08 2.42 14.13
CA GLY A 127 0.81 3.48 14.59
C GLY A 127 0.29 4.90 14.30
N ILE A 128 -0.85 5.05 13.62
CA ILE A 128 -1.43 6.36 13.35
C ILE A 128 -2.18 6.85 14.58
N THR A 129 -1.74 7.99 15.11
CA THR A 129 -2.33 8.64 16.29
C THR A 129 -2.93 10.01 15.99
N GLU A 130 -2.79 10.50 14.76
CA GLU A 130 -3.25 11.83 14.35
C GLU A 130 -3.87 11.79 12.96
N ALA A 131 -4.78 12.72 12.68
CA ALA A 131 -5.35 12.91 11.36
C ALA A 131 -4.26 13.29 10.33
N GLY A 132 -4.40 12.76 9.10
CA GLY A 132 -3.43 13.00 8.04
C GLY A 132 -3.78 12.32 6.72
N GLU A 133 -2.99 12.60 5.69
CA GLU A 133 -3.11 11.94 4.39
C GLU A 133 -1.83 11.16 4.07
N TYR A 134 -1.98 9.89 3.73
CA TYR A 134 -0.89 8.98 3.36
C TYR A 134 -1.05 8.59 1.89
N THR A 135 -0.21 9.15 1.01
CA THR A 135 -0.23 8.79 -0.41
C THR A 135 0.47 7.47 -0.62
N LEU A 136 -0.30 6.44 -0.96
CA LEU A 136 0.18 5.07 -1.17
C LEU A 136 0.68 4.87 -2.60
N ILE A 137 -0.14 5.28 -3.58
CA ILE A 137 0.18 5.16 -5.01
C ILE A 137 -0.06 6.50 -5.69
N SER A 138 0.89 6.89 -6.55
CA SER A 138 0.71 7.96 -7.53
C SER A 138 1.00 7.41 -8.93
N ALA A 139 0.19 7.77 -9.92
CA ALA A 139 0.33 7.36 -11.32
C ALA A 139 0.00 8.50 -12.26
N ALA A 140 0.46 8.43 -13.51
CA ALA A 140 0.06 9.41 -14.51
C ALA A 140 -1.44 9.28 -14.87
N SER A 141 -1.99 8.06 -14.81
CA SER A 141 -3.41 7.77 -15.06
C SER A 141 -3.76 6.34 -14.64
N GLY A 142 -5.04 5.97 -14.74
CA GLY A 142 -5.50 4.58 -14.73
C GLY A 142 -5.89 4.05 -13.35
N LEU A 143 -5.65 4.79 -12.28
CA LEU A 143 -6.05 4.34 -10.94
C LEU A 143 -7.57 4.29 -10.79
N ASP A 144 -8.33 5.16 -11.46
CA ASP A 144 -9.78 5.16 -11.45
C ASP A 144 -10.41 3.92 -12.09
N ALA A 145 -9.70 3.27 -13.03
CA ALA A 145 -10.12 2.02 -13.65
C ALA A 145 -9.75 0.78 -12.83
N ALA A 146 -8.83 0.89 -11.87
CA ALA A 146 -8.42 -0.19 -10.99
C ALA A 146 -9.41 -0.34 -9.83
N SER A 147 -9.71 -1.58 -9.44
CA SER A 147 -10.58 -1.86 -8.30
C SER A 147 -9.75 -2.35 -7.12
N ALA A 148 -9.44 -1.45 -6.18
CA ALA A 148 -8.79 -1.82 -4.93
C ALA A 148 -9.83 -2.41 -3.95
N ILE A 149 -9.61 -3.64 -3.52
CA ILE A 149 -10.35 -4.23 -2.40
C ILE A 149 -9.47 -4.07 -1.16
N PHE A 150 -9.93 -3.26 -0.22
CA PHE A 150 -9.19 -3.03 1.01
C PHE A 150 -9.44 -4.14 2.02
N ASN A 151 -8.38 -4.71 2.56
CA ASN A 151 -8.47 -5.75 3.58
C ASN A 151 -8.27 -5.13 4.97
N TRP A 152 -9.39 -4.94 5.67
CA TRP A 152 -9.43 -4.43 7.05
C TRP A 152 -9.30 -5.54 8.12
N ALA A 153 -9.11 -6.79 7.74
CA ALA A 153 -9.08 -7.90 8.68
C ALA A 153 -7.92 -7.77 9.67
N GLY A 154 -8.26 -7.72 10.95
CA GLY A 154 -7.29 -7.64 12.05
C GLY A 154 -6.84 -6.22 12.42
N TYR A 155 -7.40 -5.19 11.79
CA TYR A 155 -7.11 -3.82 12.17
C TYR A 155 -7.91 -3.42 13.43
N THR A 156 -7.19 -3.06 14.49
CA THR A 156 -7.71 -2.46 15.72
C THR A 156 -7.15 -1.04 15.83
N GLY A 157 -7.77 -0.10 15.11
CA GLY A 157 -7.32 1.29 15.08
C GLY A 157 -7.74 2.09 16.31
N ASP A 158 -7.29 3.32 16.37
CA ASP A 158 -7.73 4.31 17.34
C ASP A 158 -9.20 4.66 17.04
N GLU A 159 -10.09 4.45 17.99
CA GLU A 159 -11.54 4.72 17.85
C GLU A 159 -11.86 6.21 17.67
N THR A 160 -10.89 7.09 17.96
CA THR A 160 -11.01 8.53 17.74
C THR A 160 -10.69 8.96 16.32
N LEU A 161 -10.27 8.03 15.45
CA LEU A 161 -9.90 8.27 14.07
C LEU A 161 -10.83 7.53 13.10
N ILE A 162 -11.12 8.20 11.99
CA ILE A 162 -11.86 7.63 10.85
C ILE A 162 -10.88 7.44 9.71
N TYR A 163 -10.89 6.25 9.11
CA TYR A 163 -10.00 5.84 8.05
C TYR A 163 -10.78 5.67 6.75
N GLU A 164 -10.35 6.36 5.71
CA GLU A 164 -10.97 6.30 4.38
C GLU A 164 -9.92 6.07 3.31
N LEU A 165 -10.15 5.11 2.40
CA LEU A 165 -9.33 4.93 1.20
C LEU A 165 -9.90 5.79 0.08
N VAL A 166 -9.18 6.83 -0.32
CA VAL A 166 -9.57 7.77 -1.38
C VAL A 166 -8.80 7.45 -2.65
N GLN A 167 -9.53 7.14 -3.71
CA GLN A 167 -8.98 6.82 -5.03
C GLN A 167 -9.43 7.84 -6.06
N THR A 168 -8.46 8.34 -6.84
CA THR A 168 -8.67 9.22 -8.00
C THR A 168 -8.02 8.61 -9.23
N GLY A 169 -8.14 9.24 -10.41
CA GLY A 169 -7.44 8.78 -11.62
C GLY A 169 -5.92 8.72 -11.50
N THR A 170 -5.34 9.48 -10.57
CA THR A 170 -3.88 9.64 -10.43
C THR A 170 -3.32 9.30 -9.05
N THR A 171 -4.17 9.15 -8.02
CA THR A 171 -3.71 8.88 -6.66
C THR A 171 -4.59 7.88 -5.93
N LEU A 172 -3.96 7.05 -5.10
CA LEU A 172 -4.61 6.25 -4.07
C LEU A 172 -4.02 6.66 -2.73
N LYS A 173 -4.87 7.11 -1.80
CA LYS A 173 -4.48 7.62 -0.48
C LYS A 173 -5.28 6.94 0.62
N LEU A 174 -4.66 6.76 1.78
CA LEU A 174 -5.37 6.61 3.04
C LEU A 174 -5.56 8.02 3.64
N VAL A 175 -6.80 8.41 3.87
CA VAL A 175 -7.15 9.66 4.55
C VAL A 175 -7.63 9.31 5.95
N VAL A 176 -7.02 9.93 6.93
CA VAL A 176 -7.34 9.74 8.34
C VAL A 176 -7.85 11.06 8.87
N THR A 177 -9.05 11.04 9.40
CA THR A 177 -9.69 12.23 10.00
C THR A 177 -10.02 11.96 11.46
N SER A 178 -10.08 13.00 12.28
CA SER A 178 -10.56 12.87 13.64
C SER A 178 -12.06 12.59 13.63
N ALA A 179 -12.50 11.63 14.40
CA ALA A 179 -13.93 11.35 14.60
C ALA A 179 -14.65 12.48 15.35
N GLY A 180 -13.90 13.47 15.86
CA GLY A 180 -14.42 14.49 16.76
C GLY A 180 -14.66 13.90 18.16
N ASP A 181 -15.31 14.68 19.00
CA ASP A 181 -15.68 14.21 20.34
C ASP A 181 -16.74 13.10 20.19
N VAL A 182 -16.39 11.90 20.59
CA VAL A 182 -17.34 10.78 20.67
C VAL A 182 -18.12 10.92 21.96
N TRP A 183 -19.37 11.32 21.86
CA TRP A 183 -20.27 11.40 23.01
C TRP A 183 -20.82 10.01 23.34
N ILE A 184 -20.38 9.45 24.44
CA ILE A 184 -20.82 8.14 24.89
C ILE A 184 -21.99 8.30 25.90
N TRP A 185 -23.08 7.56 25.66
CA TRP A 185 -24.17 7.47 26.62
C TRP A 185 -23.69 6.73 27.88
N GLN A 186 -23.55 7.47 28.99
CA GLN A 186 -23.11 6.93 30.29
C GLN A 186 -24.29 6.64 31.23
N GLY A 187 -25.51 6.73 30.76
CA GLY A 187 -26.71 6.51 31.53
C GLY A 187 -26.99 5.03 31.85
N THR A 188 -27.78 4.79 32.89
CA THR A 188 -28.17 3.46 33.30
C THR A 188 -29.16 2.86 32.31
N ALA A 189 -29.07 1.55 32.04
CA ALA A 189 -30.03 0.82 31.19
C ALA A 189 -31.47 1.05 31.63
N GLY A 190 -32.35 1.46 30.69
CA GLY A 190 -33.75 1.75 30.93
C GLY A 190 -34.11 3.24 31.03
N MET A 191 -33.14 4.15 30.96
CA MET A 191 -33.42 5.59 30.82
C MET A 191 -33.79 5.93 29.38
N THR A 192 -34.83 6.75 29.23
CA THR A 192 -35.23 7.29 27.91
C THR A 192 -34.36 8.46 27.53
N TRP A 193 -33.90 8.47 26.30
CA TRP A 193 -33.20 9.62 25.73
C TRP A 193 -34.17 10.80 25.61
N SER A 194 -33.79 11.97 26.17
CA SER A 194 -34.56 13.20 26.13
C SER A 194 -33.63 14.39 26.12
N ASP A 195 -33.84 15.32 25.22
CA ASP A 195 -33.09 16.57 25.09
C ASP A 195 -33.37 17.57 26.25
N THR A 196 -34.32 17.27 27.07
CA THR A 196 -34.68 18.06 28.29
C THR A 196 -34.05 17.50 29.56
N ASN A 197 -33.22 16.45 29.45
CA ASN A 197 -32.59 15.84 30.62
C ASN A 197 -31.46 16.73 31.15
N THR A 198 -31.68 17.34 32.31
CA THR A 198 -30.68 18.23 33.00
C THR A 198 -29.63 17.45 33.74
N GLY A 199 -29.59 16.12 33.67
CA GLY A 199 -28.54 15.30 34.21
C GLY A 199 -27.55 14.92 33.09
N ALA A 200 -26.30 15.27 33.23
CA ALA A 200 -25.26 14.90 32.27
C ALA A 200 -25.14 13.38 32.14
N GLN A 201 -25.73 12.83 31.08
CA GLN A 201 -25.71 11.41 30.74
C GLN A 201 -24.75 11.14 29.58
N TRP A 202 -24.14 12.19 29.04
CA TRP A 202 -23.19 12.13 27.93
C TRP A 202 -21.82 12.59 28.41
N GLY A 203 -20.77 11.92 28.04
CA GLY A 203 -19.39 12.29 28.30
C GLY A 203 -18.53 12.07 27.08
N ILE A 204 -17.41 12.75 27.01
CA ILE A 204 -16.34 12.45 26.07
C ILE A 204 -15.66 11.18 26.55
N ASP A 205 -15.27 10.30 25.63
CA ASP A 205 -14.63 9.03 25.97
C ASP A 205 -13.50 9.25 27.01
N GLY A 206 -13.58 8.50 28.10
CA GLY A 206 -12.58 8.57 29.19
C GLY A 206 -12.70 9.76 30.15
N SER A 207 -13.65 10.67 29.97
CA SER A 207 -13.94 11.72 30.95
C SER A 207 -15.35 11.61 31.51
N ALA A 208 -15.48 11.57 32.84
CA ALA A 208 -16.77 11.82 33.47
C ALA A 208 -17.14 13.27 33.18
N ASP A 209 -18.32 13.52 32.58
CA ASP A 209 -18.80 14.89 32.45
C ASP A 209 -19.00 15.49 33.84
N THR A 210 -18.10 16.40 34.18
CA THR A 210 -18.18 17.17 35.42
C THR A 210 -19.01 18.46 35.28
N ALA A 211 -19.79 18.60 34.23
CA ALA A 211 -20.74 19.70 34.10
C ALA A 211 -21.93 19.50 35.05
N ALA A 212 -21.64 19.29 36.31
CA ALA A 212 -22.61 19.43 37.37
C ALA A 212 -22.82 20.90 37.66
N GLY A 213 -23.92 21.44 37.20
CA GLY A 213 -24.54 22.57 37.84
C GLY A 213 -23.94 23.95 37.59
N GLN A 214 -24.54 24.71 36.75
CA GLN A 214 -25.00 26.07 37.07
C GLN A 214 -26.39 26.28 36.55
#